data_14de9266436c6c5b5a81d5fb11910136
#
_entry.id   14de9266436c6c5b5a81d5fb11910136
#
_cell.length_a   1.000
_cell.length_b   1.000
_cell.length_c   1.000
_cell.angle_alpha   90.00
_cell.angle_beta   90.00
_cell.angle_gamma   90.00
#
_symmetry.space_group_name_H-M   'P 1'
#
loop_
_entity.id
_entity.type
_entity.pdbx_description
1 polymer ?
#
loop_
_entity_poly.entity_id
_entity_poly.type
_entity_poly.pdbx_seq_one_letter_code
_entity_poly.pdbx_strand_id
1 'polypeptide(L)'
;SFDLVVWHFKRGDLIVTIPVSRWFGAFPWPGWPSLAEARRRWRETAPVGGSVIVLRILLNVDIIMLGLLATAEAAGKYAAASRVIFMLVVAIEVLWNALLPRFSRLARFDRAGHVRAFNLYLGCVLGGLLPVAVGGVLLGPELMDTLYGGEFPEAGPVFQLLAVSYTLLATGKFLGNTLISEDRQARYLPAVIAGAVVAVVGTATLIPHLGGFGAAVGMAASHVLLAAWLTVVLRRAFRRVLLET
;
A
#
# COMPACT_ATOMS: atom_id res chain seq x y z
N SER A 1 -31.38 -19.66 -2.45
CA SER A 1 -30.52 -20.72 -1.90
C SER A 1 -29.07 -20.24 -1.88
N PHE A 2 -28.67 -19.62 -0.77
CA PHE A 2 -27.27 -19.15 -0.55
C PHE A 2 -26.53 -20.18 0.33
N ASP A 3 -26.38 -21.38 -0.16
CA ASP A 3 -25.92 -22.49 0.69
C ASP A 3 -24.62 -23.12 0.20
N LEU A 4 -23.63 -22.40 -0.30
CA LEU A 4 -22.35 -23.08 -0.53
C LEU A 4 -21.18 -22.09 -0.69
N VAL A 5 -20.50 -21.75 0.42
CA VAL A 5 -19.06 -21.48 0.38
C VAL A 5 -18.37 -22.70 0.98
N VAL A 6 -17.85 -23.55 0.12
CA VAL A 6 -17.12 -24.77 0.47
C VAL A 6 -15.64 -24.44 0.57
N TRP A 7 -15.07 -24.42 1.80
CA TRP A 7 -13.62 -24.42 1.99
C TRP A 7 -13.13 -25.87 1.96
N HIS A 8 -12.36 -26.21 0.94
CA HIS A 8 -11.69 -27.52 0.86
C HIS A 8 -10.40 -27.47 1.66
N PHE A 9 -10.37 -28.14 2.81
CA PHE A 9 -9.13 -28.47 3.52
C PHE A 9 -8.78 -29.92 3.22
N LYS A 10 -7.70 -30.15 2.46
CA LYS A 10 -7.18 -31.48 2.21
C LYS A 10 -6.10 -31.82 3.23
N ARG A 11 -6.42 -32.67 4.18
CA ARG A 11 -5.44 -33.35 5.02
C ARG A 11 -5.74 -34.85 4.97
N GLY A 12 -5.01 -35.58 4.15
CA GLY A 12 -5.32 -36.98 3.87
C GLY A 12 -6.63 -37.15 3.10
N ASP A 13 -7.17 -38.35 3.03
CA ASP A 13 -8.35 -38.67 2.24
C ASP A 13 -9.71 -38.24 2.86
N LEU A 14 -9.72 -37.35 3.82
CA LEU A 14 -10.94 -36.87 4.47
C LEU A 14 -11.30 -35.46 3.95
N ILE A 15 -12.36 -35.39 3.13
CA ILE A 15 -12.97 -34.13 2.72
C ILE A 15 -13.99 -33.74 3.79
N VAL A 16 -13.67 -32.75 4.61
CA VAL A 16 -14.62 -32.21 5.62
C VAL A 16 -15.37 -31.04 4.96
N THR A 17 -16.62 -31.29 4.60
CA THR A 17 -17.54 -30.25 4.16
C THR A 17 -18.27 -29.69 5.39
N ILE A 18 -17.91 -28.47 5.84
CA ILE A 18 -18.63 -27.81 6.94
C ILE A 18 -19.64 -26.85 6.32
N PRO A 19 -20.94 -27.10 6.48
CA PRO A 19 -21.97 -26.17 5.99
C PRO A 19 -21.88 -24.84 6.77
N VAL A 20 -21.78 -23.74 6.04
CA VAL A 20 -21.64 -22.37 6.60
C VAL A 20 -22.79 -22.05 7.57
N SER A 21 -23.98 -22.60 7.35
CA SER A 21 -25.13 -22.47 8.25
C SER A 21 -24.89 -22.98 9.67
N ARG A 22 -24.05 -24.02 9.86
CA ARG A 22 -23.66 -24.52 11.20
C ARG A 22 -22.67 -23.59 11.89
N TRP A 23 -21.84 -22.87 11.14
CA TRP A 23 -20.89 -21.88 11.69
C TRP A 23 -21.61 -20.65 12.22
N PHE A 24 -22.62 -20.15 11.49
CA PHE A 24 -23.42 -19.00 11.95
C PHE A 24 -24.32 -19.33 13.14
N GLY A 25 -24.81 -20.57 13.28
CA GLY A 25 -25.62 -20.99 14.42
C GLY A 25 -24.79 -21.28 15.68
N ALA A 26 -23.50 -21.60 15.56
CA ALA A 26 -22.60 -21.87 16.68
C ALA A 26 -21.79 -20.64 17.13
N PHE A 27 -21.83 -19.54 16.38
CA PHE A 27 -21.17 -18.29 16.77
C PHE A 27 -22.06 -17.58 17.79
N PRO A 28 -21.65 -17.46 19.07
CA PRO A 28 -22.37 -16.63 20.00
C PRO A 28 -22.26 -15.19 19.48
N TRP A 29 -23.32 -14.67 18.88
CA TRP A 29 -23.41 -13.26 18.52
C TRP A 29 -23.15 -12.47 19.80
N PRO A 30 -22.02 -11.76 19.93
CA PRO A 30 -21.86 -10.85 21.04
C PRO A 30 -23.02 -9.89 20.94
N GLY A 31 -23.81 -9.76 21.99
CA GLY A 31 -24.89 -8.78 22.04
C GLY A 31 -24.39 -7.43 21.56
N TRP A 32 -25.26 -6.56 21.09
CA TRP A 32 -24.88 -5.22 20.62
C TRP A 32 -23.99 -4.57 21.67
N PRO A 33 -22.78 -4.10 21.30
CA PRO A 33 -21.88 -3.47 22.25
C PRO A 33 -22.53 -2.25 22.85
N SER A 34 -22.32 -2.02 24.15
CA SER A 34 -22.74 -0.77 24.75
C SER A 34 -22.15 0.43 24.01
N LEU A 35 -22.83 1.59 24.05
CA LEU A 35 -22.32 2.80 23.41
C LEU A 35 -20.90 3.17 23.88
N ALA A 36 -20.61 2.92 25.17
CA ALA A 36 -19.26 3.14 25.72
C ALA A 36 -18.21 2.20 25.11
N GLU A 37 -18.56 0.93 24.94
CA GLU A 37 -17.69 -0.07 24.32
C GLU A 37 -17.50 0.18 22.82
N ALA A 38 -18.58 0.54 22.10
CA ALA A 38 -18.51 0.93 20.70
C ALA A 38 -17.61 2.16 20.51
N ARG A 39 -17.74 3.18 21.38
CA ARG A 39 -16.89 4.39 21.35
C ARG A 39 -15.43 4.07 21.65
N ARG A 40 -15.14 3.16 22.59
CA ARG A 40 -13.78 2.72 22.89
C ARG A 40 -13.17 2.02 21.70
N ARG A 41 -13.85 1.01 21.14
CA ARG A 41 -13.39 0.27 19.95
C ARG A 41 -13.19 1.20 18.75
N TRP A 42 -14.10 2.15 18.55
CA TRP A 42 -13.95 3.16 17.49
C TRP A 42 -12.67 3.97 17.65
N ARG A 43 -12.36 4.46 18.85
CA ARG A 43 -11.11 5.22 19.11
C ARG A 43 -9.85 4.40 18.86
N GLU A 44 -9.88 3.11 19.13
CA GLU A 44 -8.76 2.19 18.90
C GLU A 44 -8.59 1.87 17.40
N THR A 45 -9.67 1.72 16.65
CA THR A 45 -9.65 1.29 15.25
C THR A 45 -9.68 2.46 14.25
N ALA A 46 -10.20 3.63 14.64
CA ALA A 46 -10.32 4.79 13.76
C ALA A 46 -8.99 5.25 13.13
N PRO A 47 -7.83 5.24 13.82
CA PRO A 47 -6.56 5.60 13.18
C PRO A 47 -6.15 4.63 12.07
N VAL A 48 -6.43 3.34 12.23
CA VAL A 48 -6.16 2.33 11.18
C VAL A 48 -7.13 2.50 10.02
N GLY A 49 -8.43 2.54 10.31
CA GLY A 49 -9.47 2.75 9.30
C GLY A 49 -9.28 4.06 8.53
N GLY A 50 -8.96 5.14 9.25
CA GLY A 50 -8.66 6.44 8.66
C GLY A 50 -7.44 6.39 7.72
N SER A 51 -6.35 5.76 8.15
CA SER A 51 -5.17 5.62 7.29
C SER A 51 -5.44 4.79 6.03
N VAL A 52 -6.27 3.74 6.13
CA VAL A 52 -6.67 2.94 4.96
C VAL A 52 -7.51 3.77 3.98
N ILE A 53 -8.49 4.53 4.48
CA ILE A 53 -9.34 5.38 3.63
C ILE A 53 -8.49 6.44 2.93
N VAL A 54 -7.67 7.18 3.67
CA VAL A 54 -6.81 8.23 3.11
C VAL A 54 -5.80 7.64 2.12
N LEU A 55 -5.24 6.46 2.41
CA LEU A 55 -4.35 5.77 1.48
C LEU A 55 -5.07 5.34 0.20
N ARG A 56 -6.34 4.89 0.28
CA ARG A 56 -7.14 4.56 -0.92
C ARG A 56 -7.44 5.78 -1.77
N ILE A 57 -7.69 6.93 -1.15
CA ILE A 57 -7.83 8.20 -1.87
C ILE A 57 -6.49 8.56 -2.53
N LEU A 58 -5.39 8.49 -1.78
CA LEU A 58 -4.05 8.77 -2.28
C LEU A 58 -3.68 7.92 -3.52
N LEU A 59 -4.08 6.64 -3.54
CA LEU A 59 -3.78 5.73 -4.65
C LEU A 59 -4.59 6.00 -5.93
N ASN A 60 -5.57 6.89 -5.89
CA ASN A 60 -6.44 7.18 -7.04
C ASN A 60 -6.57 8.68 -7.33
N VAL A 61 -5.98 9.54 -6.50
CA VAL A 61 -6.13 10.99 -6.63
C VAL A 61 -5.56 11.51 -7.94
N ASP A 62 -4.49 10.91 -8.44
CA ASP A 62 -3.85 11.22 -9.71
C ASP A 62 -4.80 11.06 -10.90
N ILE A 63 -5.44 9.90 -11.00
CA ILE A 63 -6.40 9.60 -12.08
C ILE A 63 -7.65 10.49 -11.95
N ILE A 64 -8.14 10.69 -10.72
CA ILE A 64 -9.29 11.57 -10.46
C ILE A 64 -8.96 13.01 -10.87
N MET A 65 -7.81 13.52 -10.45
CA MET A 65 -7.39 14.89 -10.76
C MET A 65 -7.11 15.09 -12.25
N LEU A 66 -6.54 14.08 -12.93
CA LEU A 66 -6.38 14.10 -14.38
C LEU A 66 -7.73 14.14 -15.11
N GLY A 67 -8.70 13.36 -14.66
CA GLY A 67 -10.05 13.38 -15.23
C GLY A 67 -10.78 14.72 -15.04
N LEU A 68 -10.43 15.47 -13.98
CA LEU A 68 -11.04 16.79 -13.69
C LEU A 68 -10.30 17.98 -14.34
N LEU A 69 -8.97 17.91 -14.47
CA LEU A 69 -8.10 19.04 -14.84
C LEU A 69 -7.44 18.88 -16.21
N ALA A 70 -7.51 17.72 -16.82
CA ALA A 70 -6.94 17.43 -18.13
C ALA A 70 -7.98 16.78 -19.05
N THR A 71 -7.53 16.22 -20.18
CA THR A 71 -8.39 15.51 -21.13
C THR A 71 -8.53 14.03 -20.76
N ALA A 72 -9.62 13.41 -21.20
CA ALA A 72 -9.82 11.96 -21.05
C ALA A 72 -8.70 11.16 -21.71
N GLU A 73 -8.12 11.66 -22.80
CA GLU A 73 -6.96 11.07 -23.48
C GLU A 73 -5.72 11.08 -22.59
N ALA A 74 -5.39 12.21 -21.97
CA ALA A 74 -4.26 12.31 -21.03
C ALA A 74 -4.43 11.39 -19.81
N ALA A 75 -5.66 11.31 -19.28
CA ALA A 75 -5.97 10.38 -18.19
C ALA A 75 -5.84 8.90 -18.65
N GLY A 76 -6.23 8.58 -19.88
CA GLY A 76 -6.06 7.24 -20.47
C GLY A 76 -4.60 6.84 -20.62
N LYS A 77 -3.75 7.72 -21.17
CA LYS A 77 -2.30 7.52 -21.32
C LYS A 77 -1.63 7.29 -19.96
N TYR A 78 -1.97 8.11 -18.98
CA TYR A 78 -1.47 7.96 -17.60
C TYR A 78 -1.94 6.63 -16.97
N ALA A 79 -3.21 6.29 -17.12
CA ALA A 79 -3.77 5.05 -16.59
C ALA A 79 -3.12 3.80 -17.21
N ALA A 80 -2.76 3.84 -18.50
CA ALA A 80 -2.03 2.78 -19.16
C ALA A 80 -0.65 2.56 -18.51
N ALA A 81 0.13 3.63 -18.32
CA ALA A 81 1.43 3.56 -17.67
C ALA A 81 1.32 3.10 -16.20
N SER A 82 0.37 3.64 -15.43
CA SER A 82 0.22 3.33 -14.01
C SER A 82 -0.25 1.90 -13.75
N ARG A 83 -1.07 1.30 -14.60
CA ARG A 83 -1.59 -0.08 -14.43
C ARG A 83 -0.48 -1.12 -14.45
N VAL A 84 0.52 -0.98 -15.32
CA VAL A 84 1.64 -1.92 -15.43
C VAL A 84 2.42 -1.93 -14.11
N ILE A 85 2.72 -0.76 -13.56
CA ILE A 85 3.45 -0.63 -12.28
C ILE A 85 2.58 -1.09 -11.11
N PHE A 86 1.28 -0.77 -11.12
CA PHE A 86 0.37 -1.13 -10.04
C PHE A 86 0.26 -2.64 -9.82
N MET A 87 0.32 -3.44 -10.89
CA MET A 87 0.34 -4.90 -10.76
C MET A 87 1.50 -5.41 -9.91
N LEU A 88 2.68 -4.79 -10.00
CA LEU A 88 3.84 -5.13 -9.19
C LEU A 88 3.65 -4.77 -7.71
N VAL A 89 3.02 -3.63 -7.45
CA VAL A 89 2.69 -3.20 -6.07
C VAL A 89 1.70 -4.17 -5.43
N VAL A 90 0.70 -4.64 -6.17
CA VAL A 90 -0.27 -5.62 -5.68
C VAL A 90 0.40 -6.94 -5.30
N ALA A 91 1.37 -7.42 -6.09
CA ALA A 91 2.12 -8.63 -5.76
C ALA A 91 2.85 -8.51 -4.41
N ILE A 92 3.43 -7.34 -4.12
CA ILE A 92 4.08 -7.06 -2.83
C ILE A 92 3.07 -6.98 -1.69
N GLU A 93 1.88 -6.43 -1.92
CA GLU A 93 0.80 -6.42 -0.92
C GLU A 93 0.35 -7.82 -0.54
N VAL A 94 0.19 -8.72 -1.50
CA VAL A 94 -0.17 -10.12 -1.25
C VAL A 94 0.89 -10.80 -0.39
N LEU A 95 2.17 -10.61 -0.72
CA LEU A 95 3.28 -11.14 0.06
C LEU A 95 3.26 -10.58 1.49
N TRP A 96 3.05 -9.27 1.65
CA TRP A 96 2.97 -8.64 2.96
C TRP A 96 1.82 -9.22 3.80
N ASN A 97 0.63 -9.36 3.23
CA ASN A 97 -0.53 -9.89 3.94
C ASN A 97 -0.28 -11.32 4.46
N ALA A 98 0.47 -12.12 3.73
CA ALA A 98 0.89 -13.45 4.17
C ALA A 98 1.90 -13.41 5.34
N LEU A 99 2.73 -12.37 5.41
CA LEU A 99 3.78 -12.23 6.43
C LEU A 99 3.31 -11.49 7.69
N LEU A 100 2.26 -10.68 7.60
CA LEU A 100 1.76 -9.85 8.68
C LEU A 100 1.51 -10.59 10.01
N PRO A 101 0.90 -11.81 10.04
CA PRO A 101 0.69 -12.54 11.29
C PRO A 101 2.00 -12.90 11.99
N ARG A 102 3.04 -13.27 11.22
CA ARG A 102 4.37 -13.58 11.75
C ARG A 102 5.04 -12.34 12.31
N PHE A 103 4.94 -11.21 11.60
CA PHE A 103 5.47 -9.92 12.03
C PHE A 103 4.85 -9.45 13.35
N SER A 104 3.53 -9.47 13.45
CA SER A 104 2.81 -9.07 14.67
C SER A 104 3.15 -9.97 15.86
N ARG A 105 3.35 -11.28 15.63
CA ARG A 105 3.78 -12.20 16.68
C ARG A 105 5.20 -11.89 17.16
N LEU A 106 6.14 -11.66 16.23
CA LEU A 106 7.53 -11.31 16.59
C LEU A 106 7.60 -9.97 17.32
N ALA A 107 6.82 -8.97 16.89
CA ALA A 107 6.76 -7.67 17.55
C ALA A 107 6.36 -7.74 19.04
N ARG A 108 5.51 -8.72 19.39
CA ARG A 108 5.01 -8.91 20.77
C ARG A 108 5.90 -9.81 21.63
N PHE A 109 6.50 -10.86 21.06
CA PHE A 109 7.13 -11.93 21.82
C PHE A 109 8.65 -12.09 21.58
N ASP A 110 9.18 -11.56 20.47
CA ASP A 110 10.61 -11.67 20.13
C ASP A 110 11.08 -10.41 19.39
N ARG A 111 11.50 -9.44 20.16
CA ARG A 111 11.90 -8.15 19.61
C ARG A 111 13.16 -8.22 18.74
N ALA A 112 14.13 -9.04 19.12
CA ALA A 112 15.35 -9.24 18.32
C ALA A 112 15.03 -9.97 17.01
N GLY A 113 14.15 -10.99 17.05
CA GLY A 113 13.62 -11.64 15.87
C GLY A 113 12.81 -10.70 14.98
N HIS A 114 12.05 -9.78 15.56
CA HIS A 114 11.30 -8.77 14.80
C HIS A 114 12.23 -7.83 14.01
N VAL A 115 13.30 -7.31 14.63
CA VAL A 115 14.28 -6.45 13.95
C VAL A 115 15.00 -7.21 12.83
N ARG A 116 15.40 -8.47 13.08
CA ARG A 116 16.02 -9.32 12.04
C ARG A 116 15.06 -9.57 10.87
N ALA A 117 13.80 -9.91 11.16
CA ALA A 117 12.77 -10.10 10.15
C ALA A 117 12.52 -8.80 9.36
N PHE A 118 12.45 -7.65 10.03
CA PHE A 118 12.30 -6.35 9.37
C PHE A 118 13.43 -6.08 8.38
N ASN A 119 14.70 -6.24 8.78
CA ASN A 119 15.84 -6.02 7.91
C ASN A 119 15.85 -6.99 6.71
N LEU A 120 15.55 -8.26 6.94
CA LEU A 120 15.45 -9.26 5.87
C LEU A 120 14.36 -8.89 4.87
N TYR A 121 13.16 -8.58 5.34
CA TYR A 121 12.04 -8.27 4.44
C TYR A 121 12.19 -6.92 3.76
N LEU A 122 12.76 -5.92 4.43
CA LEU A 122 13.11 -4.66 3.78
C LEU A 122 14.14 -4.90 2.66
N GLY A 123 15.15 -5.73 2.93
CA GLY A 123 16.11 -6.16 1.91
C GLY A 123 15.46 -6.86 0.72
N CYS A 124 14.51 -7.78 0.97
CA CYS A 124 13.76 -8.45 -0.09
C CYS A 124 12.86 -7.47 -0.88
N VAL A 125 12.18 -6.55 -0.19
CA VAL A 125 11.34 -5.52 -0.84
C VAL A 125 12.19 -4.61 -1.71
N LEU A 126 13.28 -4.07 -1.19
CA LEU A 126 14.17 -3.21 -1.97
C LEU A 126 14.88 -4.00 -3.07
N GLY A 127 15.36 -5.22 -2.79
CA GLY A 127 16.01 -6.08 -3.78
C GLY A 127 15.09 -6.46 -4.95
N GLY A 128 13.78 -6.58 -4.71
CA GLY A 128 12.79 -6.80 -5.76
C GLY A 128 12.37 -5.52 -6.49
N LEU A 129 12.21 -4.41 -5.78
CA LEU A 129 11.69 -3.16 -6.34
C LEU A 129 12.74 -2.31 -7.03
N LEU A 130 14.00 -2.30 -6.56
CA LEU A 130 15.07 -1.53 -7.18
C LEU A 130 15.33 -1.95 -8.63
N PRO A 131 15.42 -3.25 -8.98
CA PRO A 131 15.51 -3.67 -10.37
C PRO A 131 14.33 -3.22 -11.22
N VAL A 132 13.11 -3.22 -10.64
CA VAL A 132 11.90 -2.73 -11.33
C VAL A 132 11.97 -1.23 -11.56
N ALA A 133 12.42 -0.44 -10.58
CA ALA A 133 12.61 0.99 -10.75
C ALA A 133 13.68 1.30 -11.79
N VAL A 134 14.84 0.64 -11.71
CA VAL A 134 15.95 0.82 -12.67
C VAL A 134 15.52 0.36 -14.07
N GLY A 135 14.93 -0.83 -14.19
CA GLY A 135 14.41 -1.32 -15.47
C GLY A 135 13.34 -0.40 -16.05
N GLY A 136 12.42 0.10 -15.20
CA GLY A 136 11.38 1.05 -15.60
C GLY A 136 11.95 2.39 -16.08
N VAL A 137 13.04 2.86 -15.48
CA VAL A 137 13.74 4.09 -15.94
C VAL A 137 14.48 3.85 -17.24
N LEU A 138 15.16 2.71 -17.38
CA LEU A 138 15.99 2.41 -18.55
C LEU A 138 15.19 1.97 -19.78
N LEU A 139 14.16 1.15 -19.55
CA LEU A 139 13.40 0.47 -20.60
C LEU A 139 11.94 0.94 -20.70
N GLY A 140 11.57 1.96 -19.93
CA GLY A 140 10.18 2.43 -19.85
C GLY A 140 9.59 2.83 -21.22
N PRO A 141 10.27 3.66 -22.01
CA PRO A 141 9.77 4.05 -23.33
C PRO A 141 9.57 2.85 -24.25
N GLU A 142 10.58 1.97 -24.36
CA GLU A 142 10.52 0.76 -25.22
C GLU A 142 9.44 -0.21 -24.74
N LEU A 143 9.26 -0.32 -23.45
CA LEU A 143 8.21 -1.17 -22.87
C LEU A 143 6.82 -0.62 -23.21
N MET A 144 6.61 0.69 -23.08
CA MET A 144 5.35 1.32 -23.43
C MET A 144 5.05 1.23 -24.92
N ASP A 145 6.04 1.45 -25.79
CA ASP A 145 5.90 1.31 -27.23
C ASP A 145 5.57 -0.15 -27.62
N THR A 146 6.22 -1.12 -26.98
CA THR A 146 5.94 -2.55 -27.24
C THR A 146 4.56 -2.96 -26.80
N LEU A 147 4.08 -2.48 -25.64
CA LEU A 147 2.79 -2.84 -25.09
C LEU A 147 1.62 -2.15 -25.81
N TYR A 148 1.83 -0.92 -26.29
CA TYR A 148 0.76 -0.07 -26.85
C TYR A 148 0.98 0.30 -28.31
N GLY A 149 1.98 -0.33 -29.00
CA GLY A 149 2.18 -0.16 -30.44
C GLY A 149 2.54 1.25 -30.87
N GLY A 150 3.14 2.06 -29.99
CA GLY A 150 3.50 3.45 -30.28
C GLY A 150 2.32 4.45 -30.23
N GLU A 151 1.12 3.99 -29.87
CA GLU A 151 -0.07 4.86 -29.76
C GLU A 151 0.05 5.91 -28.63
N PHE A 152 0.94 5.67 -27.64
CA PHE A 152 1.11 6.52 -26.46
C PHE A 152 2.55 6.95 -26.22
N PRO A 153 3.17 7.77 -27.09
CA PRO A 153 4.59 8.14 -26.97
C PRO A 153 4.90 8.91 -25.68
N GLU A 154 3.94 9.62 -25.12
CA GLU A 154 4.09 10.36 -23.85
C GLU A 154 4.01 9.45 -22.61
N ALA A 155 3.57 8.19 -22.74
CA ALA A 155 3.46 7.25 -21.65
C ALA A 155 4.84 6.80 -21.13
N GLY A 156 5.87 6.78 -21.95
CA GLY A 156 7.22 6.36 -21.57
C GLY A 156 7.81 7.20 -20.42
N PRO A 157 7.92 8.52 -20.53
CA PRO A 157 8.41 9.39 -19.45
C PRO A 157 7.54 9.34 -18.18
N VAL A 158 6.23 9.22 -18.33
CA VAL A 158 5.31 9.05 -17.21
C VAL A 158 5.59 7.72 -16.50
N PHE A 159 5.76 6.64 -17.26
CA PHE A 159 6.08 5.32 -16.73
C PHE A 159 7.42 5.30 -15.98
N GLN A 160 8.48 5.92 -16.51
CA GLN A 160 9.77 6.04 -15.85
C GLN A 160 9.66 6.67 -14.46
N LEU A 161 8.94 7.79 -14.37
CA LEU A 161 8.73 8.47 -13.09
C LEU A 161 7.87 7.67 -12.13
N LEU A 162 6.83 7.02 -12.64
CA LEU A 162 5.95 6.16 -11.84
C LEU A 162 6.69 4.93 -11.32
N ALA A 163 7.63 4.33 -12.07
CA ALA A 163 8.43 3.20 -11.62
C ALA A 163 9.21 3.52 -10.35
N VAL A 164 9.83 4.69 -10.29
CA VAL A 164 10.52 5.19 -9.09
C VAL A 164 9.52 5.54 -7.99
N SER A 165 8.46 6.27 -8.33
CA SER A 165 7.43 6.72 -7.41
C SER A 165 6.73 5.57 -6.68
N TYR A 166 6.31 4.54 -7.40
CA TYR A 166 5.65 3.37 -6.81
C TYR A 166 6.60 2.48 -6.00
N THR A 167 7.88 2.46 -6.32
CA THR A 167 8.90 1.84 -5.47
C THR A 167 8.97 2.52 -4.10
N LEU A 168 8.93 3.85 -4.06
CA LEU A 168 8.86 4.62 -2.82
C LEU A 168 7.53 4.39 -2.07
N LEU A 169 6.40 4.35 -2.79
CA LEU A 169 5.10 4.02 -2.21
C LEU A 169 5.12 2.64 -1.55
N ALA A 170 5.58 1.60 -2.24
CA ALA A 170 5.61 0.25 -1.71
C ALA A 170 6.54 0.14 -0.49
N THR A 171 7.69 0.83 -0.52
CA THR A 171 8.57 0.96 0.65
C THR A 171 7.85 1.67 1.81
N GLY A 172 7.20 2.79 1.55
CA GLY A 172 6.40 3.51 2.55
C GLY A 172 5.28 2.66 3.15
N LYS A 173 4.56 1.90 2.32
CA LYS A 173 3.53 0.95 2.78
C LYS A 173 4.12 -0.14 3.69
N PHE A 174 5.27 -0.71 3.33
CA PHE A 174 5.96 -1.68 4.17
C PHE A 174 6.32 -1.08 5.54
N LEU A 175 6.89 0.13 5.57
CA LEU A 175 7.23 0.83 6.81
C LEU A 175 5.98 1.16 7.65
N GLY A 176 4.89 1.60 7.01
CA GLY A 176 3.62 1.89 7.67
C GLY A 176 2.99 0.64 8.27
N ASN A 177 2.98 -0.45 7.54
CA ASN A 177 2.49 -1.74 8.01
C ASN A 177 3.32 -2.29 9.18
N THR A 178 4.63 -2.03 9.20
CA THR A 178 5.48 -2.36 10.35
C THR A 178 5.04 -1.58 11.60
N LEU A 179 4.70 -0.29 11.48
CA LEU A 179 4.13 0.49 12.59
C LEU A 179 2.79 -0.05 13.07
N ILE A 180 1.95 -0.52 12.15
CA ILE A 180 0.66 -1.15 12.49
C ILE A 180 0.91 -2.46 13.26
N SER A 181 1.88 -3.28 12.85
CA SER A 181 2.21 -4.54 13.53
C SER A 181 2.77 -4.33 14.95
N GLU A 182 3.29 -3.13 15.24
CA GLU A 182 3.79 -2.70 16.55
C GLU A 182 2.73 -1.97 17.40
N ASP A 183 1.46 -1.94 17.00
CA ASP A 183 0.37 -1.17 17.63
C ASP A 183 0.65 0.35 17.66
N ARG A 184 1.44 0.88 16.69
CA ARG A 184 1.83 2.30 16.57
C ARG A 184 1.15 3.03 15.40
N GLN A 185 -0.03 2.57 15.01
CA GLN A 185 -0.79 3.12 13.88
C GLN A 185 -1.08 4.61 13.99
N ALA A 186 -1.20 5.14 15.21
CA ALA A 186 -1.38 6.58 15.44
C ALA A 186 -0.24 7.45 14.87
N ARG A 187 0.96 6.86 14.67
CA ARG A 187 2.10 7.55 14.04
C ARG A 187 2.11 7.42 12.52
N TYR A 188 1.38 6.45 11.98
CA TYR A 188 1.25 6.23 10.55
C TYR A 188 0.26 7.21 9.91
N LEU A 189 -0.89 7.43 10.53
CA LEU A 189 -1.96 8.29 10.00
C LEU A 189 -1.49 9.71 9.61
N PRO A 190 -0.74 10.45 10.44
CA PRO A 190 -0.29 11.80 10.05
C PRO A 190 0.61 11.80 8.79
N ALA A 191 1.46 10.78 8.63
CA ALA A 191 2.30 10.65 7.45
C ALA A 191 1.48 10.42 6.18
N VAL A 192 0.43 9.59 6.26
CA VAL A 192 -0.47 9.33 5.13
C VAL A 192 -1.28 10.57 4.79
N ILE A 193 -1.78 11.30 5.79
CA ILE A 193 -2.51 12.57 5.56
C ILE A 193 -1.60 13.61 4.89
N ALA A 194 -0.37 13.79 5.41
CA ALA A 194 0.59 14.72 4.82
C ALA A 194 0.92 14.33 3.36
N GLY A 195 1.13 13.04 3.10
CA GLY A 195 1.31 12.52 1.75
C GLY A 195 0.11 12.81 0.84
N ALA A 196 -1.12 12.59 1.32
CA ALA A 196 -2.33 12.88 0.56
C ALA A 196 -2.48 14.37 0.23
N VAL A 197 -2.18 15.25 1.18
CA VAL A 197 -2.19 16.71 0.94
C VAL A 197 -1.18 17.08 -0.14
N VAL A 198 0.06 16.57 -0.06
CA VAL A 198 1.08 16.82 -1.08
C VAL A 198 0.67 16.28 -2.44
N ALA A 199 0.05 15.09 -2.50
CA ALA A 199 -0.45 14.52 -3.75
C ALA A 199 -1.53 15.42 -4.37
N VAL A 200 -2.55 15.82 -3.59
CA VAL A 200 -3.66 16.67 -4.08
C VAL A 200 -3.12 18.02 -4.55
N VAL A 201 -2.33 18.70 -3.72
CA VAL A 201 -1.78 20.03 -4.07
C VAL A 201 -0.83 19.92 -5.27
N GLY A 202 0.08 18.94 -5.25
CA GLY A 202 1.05 18.73 -6.32
C GLY A 202 0.37 18.40 -7.66
N THR A 203 -0.60 17.47 -7.66
CA THR A 203 -1.35 17.14 -8.89
C THR A 203 -2.21 18.31 -9.35
N ALA A 204 -2.92 19.01 -8.45
CA ALA A 204 -3.75 20.15 -8.80
C ALA A 204 -2.96 21.31 -9.45
N THR A 205 -1.73 21.55 -8.97
CA THR A 205 -0.88 22.63 -9.48
C THR A 205 -0.13 22.25 -10.75
N LEU A 206 0.29 21.00 -10.88
CA LEU A 206 1.17 20.58 -11.98
C LEU A 206 0.41 20.03 -13.20
N ILE A 207 -0.76 19.43 -13.03
CA ILE A 207 -1.54 18.87 -14.14
C ILE A 207 -1.89 19.94 -15.19
N PRO A 208 -2.34 21.16 -14.85
CA PRO A 208 -2.66 22.17 -15.85
C PRO A 208 -1.50 22.56 -16.77
N HIS A 209 -0.26 22.37 -16.32
CA HIS A 209 0.95 22.76 -17.06
C HIS A 209 1.66 21.58 -17.73
N LEU A 210 1.61 20.41 -17.12
CA LEU A 210 2.41 19.23 -17.50
C LEU A 210 1.56 17.98 -17.79
N GLY A 211 0.22 18.08 -17.72
CA GLY A 211 -0.67 16.96 -17.98
C GLY A 211 -0.35 15.73 -17.11
N GLY A 212 -0.30 14.55 -17.72
CA GLY A 212 0.00 13.29 -17.04
C GLY A 212 1.36 13.25 -16.35
N PHE A 213 2.38 13.92 -16.92
CA PHE A 213 3.68 14.03 -16.27
C PHE A 213 3.61 14.84 -14.97
N GLY A 214 2.82 15.92 -14.95
CA GLY A 214 2.55 16.70 -13.73
C GLY A 214 1.89 15.89 -12.64
N ALA A 215 0.95 15.00 -13.00
CA ALA A 215 0.35 14.05 -12.06
C ALA A 215 1.41 13.11 -11.46
N ALA A 216 2.28 12.54 -12.30
CA ALA A 216 3.34 11.65 -11.85
C ALA A 216 4.34 12.35 -10.91
N VAL A 217 4.71 13.62 -11.17
CA VAL A 217 5.57 14.42 -10.29
C VAL A 217 4.90 14.67 -8.93
N GLY A 218 3.63 15.09 -8.92
CA GLY A 218 2.87 15.30 -7.69
C GLY A 218 2.79 14.04 -6.83
N MET A 219 2.55 12.89 -7.46
CA MET A 219 2.55 11.59 -6.77
C MET A 219 3.93 11.21 -6.26
N ALA A 220 4.98 11.41 -7.06
CA ALA A 220 6.35 11.12 -6.63
C ALA A 220 6.75 11.94 -5.39
N ALA A 221 6.45 13.22 -5.36
CA ALA A 221 6.69 14.09 -4.20
C ALA A 221 5.98 13.56 -2.94
N SER A 222 4.72 13.14 -3.07
CA SER A 222 3.95 12.53 -1.99
C SER A 222 4.60 11.24 -1.47
N HIS A 223 5.01 10.35 -2.37
CA HIS A 223 5.61 9.07 -1.99
C HIS A 223 7.00 9.25 -1.35
N VAL A 224 7.79 10.23 -1.82
CA VAL A 224 9.06 10.62 -1.17
C VAL A 224 8.81 11.08 0.26
N LEU A 225 7.84 11.99 0.45
CA LEU A 225 7.50 12.48 1.79
C LEU A 225 7.06 11.33 2.71
N LEU A 226 6.17 10.46 2.23
CA LEU A 226 5.66 9.32 2.99
C LEU A 226 6.80 8.39 3.41
N ALA A 227 7.64 7.95 2.46
CA ALA A 227 8.75 7.05 2.72
C ALA A 227 9.79 7.68 3.67
N ALA A 228 10.15 8.95 3.48
CA ALA A 228 11.10 9.67 4.31
C ALA A 228 10.57 9.83 5.75
N TRP A 229 9.32 10.28 5.90
CA TRP A 229 8.68 10.44 7.22
C TRP A 229 8.66 9.13 8.00
N LEU A 230 8.17 8.06 7.38
CA LEU A 230 8.06 6.76 8.03
C LEU A 230 9.43 6.16 8.36
N THR A 231 10.43 6.37 7.52
CA THR A 231 11.83 5.99 7.82
C THR A 231 12.34 6.69 9.07
N VAL A 232 12.10 7.99 9.22
CA VAL A 232 12.51 8.75 10.42
C VAL A 232 11.77 8.24 11.67
N VAL A 233 10.45 8.01 11.55
CA VAL A 233 9.62 7.50 12.67
C VAL A 233 10.12 6.13 13.14
N LEU A 234 10.39 5.20 12.21
CA LEU A 234 10.86 3.86 12.55
C LEU A 234 12.29 3.85 13.08
N ARG A 235 13.20 4.63 12.49
CA ARG A 235 14.57 4.76 13.01
C ARG A 235 14.56 5.25 14.46
N ARG A 236 13.73 6.23 14.81
CA ARG A 236 13.58 6.70 16.19
C ARG A 236 12.98 5.63 17.11
N ALA A 237 12.06 4.81 16.59
CA ALA A 237 11.46 3.72 17.34
C ALA A 237 12.45 2.59 17.63
N PHE A 238 13.24 2.16 16.64
CA PHE A 238 14.24 1.10 16.80
C PHE A 238 15.48 1.54 17.60
N ARG A 239 15.91 2.80 17.47
CA ARG A 239 17.02 3.32 18.29
C ARG A 239 16.76 3.22 19.79
N ARG A 240 15.54 3.48 20.24
CA ARG A 240 15.17 3.35 21.66
C ARG A 240 15.28 1.91 22.13
N VAL A 241 14.95 0.95 21.26
CA VAL A 241 15.04 -0.49 21.57
C VAL A 241 16.49 -0.95 21.72
N LEU A 242 17.37 -0.50 20.80
CA LEU A 242 18.79 -0.87 20.82
C LEU A 242 19.58 -0.23 21.98
N LEU A 243 19.02 0.81 22.63
CA LEU A 243 19.63 1.45 23.81
C LEU A 243 19.12 0.87 25.14
N GLU A 244 18.05 0.07 25.09
CA GLU A 244 17.44 -0.59 26.26
C GLU A 244 17.86 -2.07 26.38
N THR A 245 18.62 -2.61 25.39
CA THR A 245 19.25 -3.94 25.41
C THR A 245 20.75 -3.86 25.63
#